data_5ac54440376c1e3110cb35767f46d8ce
#
_entry.id   5ac54440376c1e3110cb35767f46d8ce
#
_cell.length_a   1.000
_cell.length_b   1.000
_cell.length_c   1.000
_cell.angle_alpha   90.00
_cell.angle_beta   90.00
_cell.angle_gamma   90.00
#
_symmetry.space_group_name_H-M   'P 1'
#
loop_
_entity.id
_entity.type
_entity.pdbx_description
1 polymer ?
#
loop_
_entity_poly.entity_id
_entity_poly.type
_entity_poly.pdbx_seq_one_letter_code
_entity_poly.pdbx_strand_id
1 'polypeptide(L)'
;MNTQQLAKLRSIVPEMRRVRHIHFVGIGGAGMGGIAEVLANEGYQISGSDLAPNPVTQQLMNLGATIYFNHRPENVRDASVVVVSSAISADNPEIVAANEARIPVIRRAEMLAELMRFRHGIAIAGTHGKTTTTAMVSSIYAEAGLDPTFVNGGLVKAAGVHARLGHGRYLIAEADESDASFLHLQPMVAIVTNIEADHMDTYQGDFENLKQTFINFLHNLPFYGRAVMCVDDPVIRELLPRVGRQTTTYGFSEDADVRVEDYQQIGPQGHFTLLRQDKEPMRVTLNAPGRHNALNAAAAVAVATEEGIDDEAILRALESFQGTGRRFDFLGEFPLEPVNGKSGTAMLVDDYGHHPTEVDATIKAARAGWPDKNLVMLFQPHRFTRTRDLYDDFANVLTQVDTLLMLEVYPAGEAPIPGADSRSLCRTIRGRGKIDPILVPDPARVAEMLAPVLTGNDLILVQGAGNIGKIARSLAEIKLKPQTPEEEQHD
;
A
#
# COMPACT_ATOMS: atom_id res chain seq x y z
N MET A 1 -32.10 23.86 5.31
CA MET A 1 -32.41 22.50 4.82
C MET A 1 -31.81 21.51 5.80
N ASN A 2 -32.58 20.52 6.26
CA ASN A 2 -32.02 19.52 7.16
C ASN A 2 -31.28 18.41 6.37
N THR A 3 -30.45 17.64 7.06
CA THR A 3 -29.60 16.59 6.46
C THR A 3 -30.41 15.54 5.67
N GLN A 4 -31.67 15.28 6.07
CA GLN A 4 -32.57 14.39 5.35
C GLN A 4 -33.10 14.97 4.04
N GLN A 5 -33.31 16.29 3.96
CA GLN A 5 -33.70 16.95 2.72
C GLN A 5 -32.54 17.02 1.71
N LEU A 6 -31.30 17.21 2.19
CA LEU A 6 -30.08 17.11 1.37
C LEU A 6 -29.84 15.70 0.84
N ALA A 7 -30.02 14.68 1.69
CA ALA A 7 -29.92 13.27 1.28
C ALA A 7 -30.97 12.90 0.22
N LYS A 8 -32.20 13.40 0.39
CA LYS A 8 -33.29 13.19 -0.58
C LYS A 8 -33.07 13.91 -1.91
N LEU A 9 -32.45 15.10 -1.90
CA LEU A 9 -32.06 15.82 -3.12
C LEU A 9 -30.92 15.12 -3.87
N ARG A 10 -29.92 14.59 -3.15
CA ARG A 10 -28.83 13.77 -3.73
C ARG A 10 -29.36 12.48 -4.36
N SER A 11 -30.38 11.84 -3.79
CA SER A 11 -31.01 10.64 -4.37
C SER A 11 -31.81 10.91 -5.64
N ILE A 12 -32.19 12.17 -5.92
CA ILE A 12 -33.01 12.55 -7.08
C ILE A 12 -32.16 12.92 -8.30
N VAL A 13 -30.94 13.46 -8.08
CA VAL A 13 -30.00 13.82 -9.16
C VAL A 13 -28.63 13.23 -8.81
N PRO A 14 -28.26 12.07 -9.36
CA PRO A 14 -26.93 11.52 -9.18
C PRO A 14 -25.86 12.53 -9.63
N GLU A 15 -24.75 12.60 -8.92
CA GLU A 15 -23.66 13.53 -9.22
C GLU A 15 -23.15 13.35 -10.66
N MET A 16 -23.11 12.12 -11.18
CA MET A 16 -22.79 11.80 -12.58
C MET A 16 -24.01 11.81 -13.52
N ARG A 17 -25.09 12.52 -13.16
CA ARG A 17 -26.28 12.77 -13.99
C ARG A 17 -26.93 11.52 -14.61
N ARG A 18 -26.57 11.20 -15.89
CA ARG A 18 -27.20 10.11 -16.66
C ARG A 18 -26.56 8.76 -16.43
N VAL A 19 -25.38 8.71 -15.77
CA VAL A 19 -24.72 7.44 -15.43
C VAL A 19 -25.56 6.73 -14.37
N ARG A 20 -25.93 5.48 -14.65
CA ARG A 20 -26.71 4.64 -13.74
C ARG A 20 -26.03 3.33 -13.44
N HIS A 21 -25.47 2.72 -14.48
CA HIS A 21 -24.81 1.43 -14.41
C HIS A 21 -23.35 1.58 -14.81
N ILE A 22 -22.47 1.20 -13.93
CA ILE A 22 -21.02 1.30 -14.09
C ILE A 22 -20.45 -0.11 -14.13
N HIS A 23 -19.75 -0.44 -15.21
CA HIS A 23 -19.11 -1.74 -15.37
C HIS A 23 -17.60 -1.62 -15.18
N PHE A 24 -17.00 -2.52 -14.38
CA PHE A 24 -15.58 -2.53 -14.07
C PHE A 24 -14.89 -3.75 -14.68
N VAL A 25 -13.87 -3.56 -15.52
CA VAL A 25 -13.04 -4.64 -16.08
C VAL A 25 -11.80 -4.82 -15.22
N GLY A 26 -11.65 -6.00 -14.60
CA GLY A 26 -10.64 -6.27 -13.56
C GLY A 26 -11.07 -5.79 -12.18
N ILE A 27 -12.33 -6.00 -11.83
CA ILE A 27 -12.98 -5.46 -10.62
C ILE A 27 -12.40 -6.01 -9.30
N GLY A 28 -11.79 -7.18 -9.32
CA GLY A 28 -11.22 -7.83 -8.14
C GLY A 28 -9.91 -7.23 -7.64
N GLY A 29 -9.32 -6.28 -8.37
CA GLY A 29 -8.17 -5.52 -7.91
C GLY A 29 -8.55 -4.59 -6.75
N ALA A 30 -7.69 -4.45 -5.71
CA ALA A 30 -7.98 -3.67 -4.52
C ALA A 30 -8.44 -2.22 -4.83
N GLY A 31 -7.72 -1.51 -5.70
CA GLY A 31 -8.08 -0.14 -6.09
C GLY A 31 -9.35 -0.05 -6.93
N MET A 32 -9.61 -1.04 -7.81
CA MET A 32 -10.84 -1.10 -8.62
C MET A 32 -12.05 -1.41 -7.74
N GLY A 33 -11.93 -2.45 -6.92
CA GLY A 33 -12.98 -2.88 -6.01
C GLY A 33 -13.35 -1.83 -4.98
N GLY A 34 -12.38 -1.08 -4.46
CA GLY A 34 -12.63 0.00 -3.53
C GLY A 34 -13.46 1.14 -4.14
N ILE A 35 -13.16 1.55 -5.36
CA ILE A 35 -13.97 2.54 -6.09
C ILE A 35 -15.37 1.99 -6.37
N ALA A 36 -15.47 0.73 -6.81
CA ALA A 36 -16.75 0.07 -7.07
C ALA A 36 -17.62 -0.01 -5.81
N GLU A 37 -17.02 -0.29 -4.64
CA GLU A 37 -17.68 -0.32 -3.34
C GLU A 37 -18.24 1.06 -2.95
N VAL A 38 -17.45 2.12 -3.09
CA VAL A 38 -17.91 3.49 -2.82
C VAL A 38 -19.11 3.83 -3.70
N LEU A 39 -19.04 3.54 -5.00
CA LEU A 39 -20.11 3.84 -5.96
C LEU A 39 -21.36 2.97 -5.71
N ALA A 40 -21.21 1.68 -5.34
CA ALA A 40 -22.33 0.83 -4.97
C ALA A 40 -23.07 1.42 -3.75
N ASN A 41 -22.34 1.86 -2.73
CA ASN A 41 -22.91 2.51 -1.54
C ASN A 41 -23.53 3.88 -1.84
N GLU A 42 -23.09 4.59 -2.88
CA GLU A 42 -23.73 5.81 -3.39
C GLU A 42 -25.01 5.53 -4.20
N GLY A 43 -25.31 4.25 -4.45
CA GLY A 43 -26.54 3.83 -5.10
C GLY A 43 -26.43 3.64 -6.62
N TYR A 44 -25.23 3.62 -7.18
CA TYR A 44 -25.03 3.21 -8.57
C TYR A 44 -25.19 1.68 -8.72
N GLN A 45 -25.76 1.26 -9.84
CA GLN A 45 -25.72 -0.15 -10.21
C GLN A 45 -24.33 -0.52 -10.66
N ILE A 46 -23.73 -1.52 -10.01
CA ILE A 46 -22.36 -1.98 -10.30
C ILE A 46 -22.40 -3.36 -10.93
N SER A 47 -21.63 -3.50 -12.01
CA SER A 47 -21.23 -4.81 -12.52
C SER A 47 -19.73 -4.80 -12.81
N GLY A 48 -19.16 -5.98 -12.97
CA GLY A 48 -17.76 -6.07 -13.36
C GLY A 48 -17.34 -7.49 -13.70
N SER A 49 -16.14 -7.58 -14.26
CA SER A 49 -15.53 -8.84 -14.65
C SER A 49 -14.16 -9.02 -13.99
N ASP A 50 -13.80 -10.27 -13.74
CA ASP A 50 -12.45 -10.68 -13.29
C ASP A 50 -12.18 -12.13 -13.77
N LEU A 51 -10.94 -12.59 -13.63
CA LEU A 51 -10.55 -13.95 -14.05
C LEU A 51 -10.90 -15.01 -13.00
N ALA A 52 -10.94 -14.62 -11.71
CA ALA A 52 -11.18 -15.55 -10.60
C ALA A 52 -11.86 -14.87 -9.41
N PRO A 53 -12.63 -15.62 -8.60
CA PRO A 53 -13.18 -15.12 -7.35
C PRO A 53 -12.08 -14.79 -6.35
N ASN A 54 -12.30 -13.70 -5.58
CA ASN A 54 -11.43 -13.28 -4.49
C ASN A 54 -12.25 -12.54 -3.41
N PRO A 55 -11.67 -12.17 -2.26
CA PRO A 55 -12.40 -11.49 -1.19
C PRO A 55 -13.07 -10.18 -1.63
N VAL A 56 -12.45 -9.41 -2.53
CA VAL A 56 -13.01 -8.15 -3.05
C VAL A 56 -14.26 -8.41 -3.88
N THR A 57 -14.21 -9.36 -4.83
CA THR A 57 -15.37 -9.72 -5.64
C THR A 57 -16.53 -10.27 -4.79
N GLN A 58 -16.21 -11.06 -3.75
CA GLN A 58 -17.23 -11.58 -2.82
C GLN A 58 -17.90 -10.46 -2.03
N GLN A 59 -17.15 -9.48 -1.55
CA GLN A 59 -17.69 -8.31 -0.84
C GLN A 59 -18.60 -7.49 -1.76
N LEU A 60 -18.21 -7.24 -3.00
CA LEU A 60 -19.03 -6.51 -3.97
C LEU A 60 -20.33 -7.25 -4.31
N MET A 61 -20.29 -8.57 -4.46
CA MET A 61 -21.51 -9.38 -4.62
C MET A 61 -22.45 -9.25 -3.43
N ASN A 62 -21.93 -9.21 -2.20
CA ASN A 62 -22.73 -8.99 -1.00
C ASN A 62 -23.39 -7.59 -0.97
N LEU A 63 -22.80 -6.61 -1.64
CA LEU A 63 -23.35 -5.25 -1.84
C LEU A 63 -24.33 -5.19 -3.04
N GLY A 64 -24.59 -6.29 -3.72
CA GLY A 64 -25.53 -6.36 -4.84
C GLY A 64 -24.91 -6.14 -6.22
N ALA A 65 -23.58 -6.11 -6.33
CA ALA A 65 -22.90 -6.02 -7.63
C ALA A 65 -23.01 -7.33 -8.42
N THR A 66 -23.15 -7.23 -9.74
CA THR A 66 -23.13 -8.37 -10.64
C THR A 66 -21.71 -8.64 -11.13
N ILE A 67 -21.13 -9.79 -10.75
CA ILE A 67 -19.73 -10.14 -11.09
C ILE A 67 -19.70 -11.29 -12.10
N TYR A 68 -18.91 -11.12 -13.17
CA TYR A 68 -18.65 -12.10 -14.20
C TYR A 68 -17.22 -12.63 -14.08
N PHE A 69 -17.02 -13.96 -14.05
CA PHE A 69 -15.67 -14.57 -14.03
C PHE A 69 -15.21 -14.96 -15.44
N ASN A 70 -15.43 -14.04 -16.37
CA ASN A 70 -14.98 -14.12 -17.77
C ASN A 70 -15.03 -12.73 -18.39
N HIS A 71 -14.34 -12.54 -19.52
CA HIS A 71 -14.43 -11.33 -20.32
C HIS A 71 -15.21 -11.62 -21.60
N ARG A 72 -16.45 -11.09 -21.68
CA ARG A 72 -17.34 -11.26 -22.82
C ARG A 72 -17.99 -9.95 -23.26
N PRO A 73 -18.23 -9.72 -24.55
CA PRO A 73 -18.89 -8.51 -25.06
C PRO A 73 -20.25 -8.24 -24.40
N GLU A 74 -20.98 -9.28 -24.03
CA GLU A 74 -22.31 -9.16 -23.44
C GLU A 74 -22.32 -8.51 -22.05
N ASN A 75 -21.20 -8.59 -21.33
CA ASN A 75 -21.10 -8.08 -19.96
C ASN A 75 -21.29 -6.55 -19.87
N VAL A 76 -21.02 -5.82 -20.95
CA VAL A 76 -21.09 -4.34 -20.98
C VAL A 76 -22.37 -3.79 -21.63
N ARG A 77 -23.31 -4.67 -22.07
CA ARG A 77 -24.47 -4.26 -22.88
C ARG A 77 -25.29 -3.13 -22.30
N ASP A 78 -25.51 -3.11 -20.98
CA ASP A 78 -26.36 -2.14 -20.28
C ASP A 78 -25.53 -1.10 -19.50
N ALA A 79 -24.22 -1.08 -19.67
CA ALA A 79 -23.35 -0.15 -18.97
C ALA A 79 -23.50 1.27 -19.51
N SER A 80 -23.55 2.25 -18.62
CA SER A 80 -23.49 3.68 -18.97
C SER A 80 -22.04 4.15 -19.15
N VAL A 81 -21.10 3.48 -18.51
CA VAL A 81 -19.64 3.70 -18.58
C VAL A 81 -18.92 2.41 -18.21
N VAL A 82 -17.77 2.19 -18.84
CA VAL A 82 -16.86 1.07 -18.51
C VAL A 82 -15.59 1.65 -17.89
N VAL A 83 -15.22 1.14 -16.71
CA VAL A 83 -14.00 1.50 -15.99
C VAL A 83 -12.98 0.39 -16.16
N VAL A 84 -11.76 0.73 -16.57
CA VAL A 84 -10.72 -0.26 -16.84
C VAL A 84 -9.49 -0.05 -15.95
N SER A 85 -8.86 -1.16 -15.54
CA SER A 85 -7.55 -1.14 -14.90
C SER A 85 -6.45 -0.99 -15.96
N SER A 86 -5.31 -0.38 -15.60
CA SER A 86 -4.11 -0.31 -16.45
C SER A 86 -3.54 -1.69 -16.82
N ALA A 87 -3.87 -2.74 -16.06
CA ALA A 87 -3.46 -4.11 -16.34
C ALA A 87 -4.27 -4.79 -17.45
N ILE A 88 -5.36 -4.19 -17.91
CA ILE A 88 -6.24 -4.76 -18.94
C ILE A 88 -5.80 -4.26 -20.32
N SER A 89 -5.58 -5.23 -21.24
CA SER A 89 -5.19 -4.93 -22.62
C SER A 89 -6.34 -4.30 -23.44
N ALA A 90 -6.00 -3.42 -24.39
CA ALA A 90 -6.97 -2.71 -25.22
C ALA A 90 -7.78 -3.63 -26.14
N ASP A 91 -7.31 -4.85 -26.41
CA ASP A 91 -8.00 -5.87 -27.19
C ASP A 91 -8.98 -6.72 -26.36
N ASN A 92 -9.16 -6.42 -25.07
CA ASN A 92 -10.15 -7.09 -24.23
C ASN A 92 -11.55 -6.99 -24.87
N PRO A 93 -12.31 -8.11 -24.99
CA PRO A 93 -13.58 -8.13 -25.69
C PRO A 93 -14.64 -7.17 -25.10
N GLU A 94 -14.58 -6.86 -23.81
CA GLU A 94 -15.48 -5.90 -23.16
C GLU A 94 -15.14 -4.45 -23.56
N ILE A 95 -13.84 -4.12 -23.70
CA ILE A 95 -13.39 -2.81 -24.15
C ILE A 95 -13.77 -2.60 -25.63
N VAL A 96 -13.54 -3.61 -26.46
CA VAL A 96 -13.90 -3.58 -27.89
C VAL A 96 -15.40 -3.36 -28.04
N ALA A 97 -16.22 -4.14 -27.35
CA ALA A 97 -17.69 -4.02 -27.40
C ALA A 97 -18.20 -2.68 -26.87
N ALA A 98 -17.60 -2.14 -25.81
CA ALA A 98 -17.96 -0.82 -25.30
C ALA A 98 -17.67 0.29 -26.31
N ASN A 99 -16.50 0.24 -26.98
CA ASN A 99 -16.13 1.22 -27.99
C ASN A 99 -17.07 1.13 -29.24
N GLU A 100 -17.42 -0.07 -29.70
CA GLU A 100 -18.37 -0.29 -30.80
C GLU A 100 -19.77 0.27 -30.45
N ALA A 101 -20.21 0.07 -29.20
CA ALA A 101 -21.47 0.57 -28.68
C ALA A 101 -21.43 2.06 -28.31
N ARG A 102 -20.28 2.74 -28.45
CA ARG A 102 -20.04 4.12 -28.03
C ARG A 102 -20.31 4.37 -26.53
N ILE A 103 -20.08 3.35 -25.70
CA ILE A 103 -20.07 3.47 -24.26
C ILE A 103 -18.71 4.06 -23.85
N PRO A 104 -18.67 5.14 -23.05
CA PRO A 104 -17.41 5.69 -22.58
C PRO A 104 -16.57 4.64 -21.86
N VAL A 105 -15.31 4.52 -22.22
CA VAL A 105 -14.31 3.69 -21.54
C VAL A 105 -13.32 4.63 -20.86
N ILE A 106 -13.23 4.56 -19.53
CA ILE A 106 -12.38 5.43 -18.72
C ILE A 106 -11.45 4.61 -17.84
N ARG A 107 -10.35 5.19 -17.44
CA ARG A 107 -9.40 4.57 -16.51
C ARG A 107 -9.88 4.65 -15.07
N ARG A 108 -9.40 3.76 -14.22
CA ARG A 108 -9.64 3.74 -12.77
C ARG A 108 -9.42 5.12 -12.11
N ALA A 109 -8.31 5.78 -12.46
CA ALA A 109 -7.96 7.09 -11.89
C ALA A 109 -8.91 8.22 -12.32
N GLU A 110 -9.46 8.16 -13.54
CA GLU A 110 -10.48 9.11 -13.98
C GLU A 110 -11.77 8.98 -13.17
N MET A 111 -12.19 7.73 -12.86
CA MET A 111 -13.34 7.50 -11.99
C MET A 111 -13.07 7.97 -10.55
N LEU A 112 -11.88 7.75 -10.02
CA LEU A 112 -11.48 8.26 -8.71
C LEU A 112 -11.46 9.80 -8.69
N ALA A 113 -11.00 10.43 -9.77
CA ALA A 113 -11.04 11.88 -9.93
C ALA A 113 -12.48 12.42 -9.92
N GLU A 114 -13.43 11.74 -10.57
CA GLU A 114 -14.85 12.11 -10.50
C GLU A 114 -15.41 12.02 -9.08
N LEU A 115 -15.07 10.96 -8.32
CA LEU A 115 -15.44 10.86 -6.91
C LEU A 115 -14.83 11.98 -6.06
N MET A 116 -13.62 12.44 -6.40
CA MET A 116 -12.92 13.53 -5.70
C MET A 116 -13.50 14.91 -6.02
N ARG A 117 -14.07 15.11 -7.20
CA ARG A 117 -14.53 16.42 -7.72
C ARG A 117 -15.50 17.15 -6.80
N PHE A 118 -16.35 16.42 -6.11
CA PHE A 118 -17.41 16.97 -5.26
C PHE A 118 -17.10 16.88 -3.77
N ARG A 119 -15.84 16.55 -3.41
CA ARG A 119 -15.38 16.35 -2.06
C ARG A 119 -14.11 17.14 -1.78
N HIS A 120 -13.82 17.33 -0.50
CA HIS A 120 -12.51 17.84 -0.11
C HIS A 120 -11.48 16.70 -0.24
N GLY A 121 -10.84 16.65 -1.40
CA GLY A 121 -9.92 15.58 -1.76
C GLY A 121 -8.55 15.73 -1.09
N ILE A 122 -8.08 14.68 -0.45
CA ILE A 122 -6.72 14.54 0.08
C ILE A 122 -6.06 13.39 -0.67
N ALA A 123 -5.04 13.70 -1.48
CA ALA A 123 -4.34 12.72 -2.29
C ALA A 123 -2.95 12.44 -1.70
N ILE A 124 -2.62 11.17 -1.53
CA ILE A 124 -1.34 10.74 -0.98
C ILE A 124 -0.50 10.11 -2.09
N ALA A 125 0.53 10.83 -2.53
CA ALA A 125 1.47 10.45 -3.56
C ALA A 125 2.86 10.15 -2.98
N GLY A 126 3.74 9.62 -3.82
CA GLY A 126 5.12 9.28 -3.51
C GLY A 126 5.42 7.82 -3.85
N THR A 127 6.68 7.46 -3.96
CA THR A 127 7.08 6.11 -4.32
C THR A 127 6.71 5.11 -3.23
N HIS A 128 7.01 5.42 -1.96
CA HIS A 128 6.79 4.56 -0.80
C HIS A 128 5.94 5.25 0.28
N GLY A 129 5.26 4.46 1.13
CA GLY A 129 4.52 4.96 2.28
C GLY A 129 3.08 5.40 2.00
N LYS A 130 2.63 5.48 0.75
CA LYS A 130 1.27 5.92 0.36
C LYS A 130 0.16 5.23 1.16
N THR A 131 0.11 3.91 1.10
CA THR A 131 -0.92 3.07 1.76
C THR A 131 -1.01 3.32 3.26
N THR A 132 0.14 3.35 3.94
CA THR A 132 0.21 3.56 5.38
C THR A 132 -0.20 4.98 5.76
N THR A 133 0.27 5.99 5.02
CA THR A 133 -0.10 7.39 5.25
C THR A 133 -1.60 7.62 5.00
N THR A 134 -2.17 7.06 3.93
CA THR A 134 -3.61 7.10 3.65
C THR A 134 -4.43 6.50 4.79
N ALA A 135 -4.00 5.36 5.34
CA ALA A 135 -4.65 4.74 6.48
C ALA A 135 -4.54 5.58 7.76
N MET A 136 -3.38 6.21 8.03
CA MET A 136 -3.19 7.09 9.20
C MET A 136 -4.08 8.34 9.10
N VAL A 137 -4.08 9.02 7.94
CA VAL A 137 -4.97 10.18 7.70
C VAL A 137 -6.42 9.77 7.90
N SER A 138 -6.85 8.65 7.29
CA SER A 138 -8.23 8.15 7.41
C SER A 138 -8.60 7.82 8.86
N SER A 139 -7.67 7.24 9.64
CA SER A 139 -7.89 6.91 11.05
C SER A 139 -8.04 8.18 11.90
N ILE A 140 -7.20 9.19 11.69
CA ILE A 140 -7.28 10.48 12.40
C ILE A 140 -8.61 11.17 12.11
N TYR A 141 -9.03 11.21 10.84
CA TYR A 141 -10.28 11.86 10.45
C TYR A 141 -11.52 11.12 10.98
N ALA A 142 -11.44 9.79 11.04
CA ALA A 142 -12.50 8.97 11.63
C ALA A 142 -12.59 9.19 13.16
N GLU A 143 -11.46 9.22 13.86
CA GLU A 143 -11.40 9.48 15.31
C GLU A 143 -11.91 10.90 15.66
N ALA A 144 -11.66 11.88 14.77
CA ALA A 144 -12.19 13.23 14.90
C ALA A 144 -13.69 13.35 14.58
N GLY A 145 -14.38 12.23 14.24
CA GLY A 145 -15.81 12.22 13.91
C GLY A 145 -16.15 12.82 12.55
N LEU A 146 -15.16 12.99 11.65
CA LEU A 146 -15.34 13.58 10.32
C LEU A 146 -15.85 12.59 9.29
N ASP A 147 -15.92 11.30 9.62
CA ASP A 147 -16.43 10.20 8.80
C ASP A 147 -16.02 10.27 7.31
N PRO A 148 -14.70 10.14 7.00
CA PRO A 148 -14.21 10.32 5.64
C PRO A 148 -14.60 9.14 4.73
N THR A 149 -14.76 9.44 3.45
CA THR A 149 -14.63 8.42 2.39
C THR A 149 -13.15 8.17 2.17
N PHE A 150 -12.72 6.91 2.08
CA PHE A 150 -11.34 6.60 1.72
C PHE A 150 -11.23 5.49 0.69
N VAL A 151 -10.17 5.55 -0.13
CA VAL A 151 -9.78 4.52 -1.09
C VAL A 151 -8.29 4.24 -0.89
N ASN A 152 -7.95 3.06 -0.35
CA ASN A 152 -6.61 2.67 0.03
C ASN A 152 -6.14 1.45 -0.79
N GLY A 153 -4.88 1.40 -1.18
CA GLY A 153 -4.29 0.26 -1.91
C GLY A 153 -4.15 -1.01 -1.08
N GLY A 154 -4.10 -0.87 0.26
CA GLY A 154 -4.04 -1.98 1.21
C GLY A 154 -5.27 -2.05 2.11
N LEU A 155 -5.47 -3.19 2.75
CA LEU A 155 -6.53 -3.37 3.76
C LEU A 155 -6.27 -2.47 4.96
N VAL A 156 -7.18 -1.58 5.30
CA VAL A 156 -7.15 -0.80 6.55
C VAL A 156 -7.70 -1.68 7.66
N LYS A 157 -6.84 -2.20 8.53
CA LYS A 157 -7.21 -3.23 9.52
C LYS A 157 -8.33 -2.78 10.46
N ALA A 158 -8.28 -1.55 10.95
CA ALA A 158 -9.31 -1.00 11.84
C ALA A 158 -10.70 -0.96 11.19
N ALA A 159 -10.76 -0.79 9.87
CA ALA A 159 -12.01 -0.77 9.11
C ALA A 159 -12.37 -2.14 8.50
N GLY A 160 -11.40 -3.07 8.38
CA GLY A 160 -11.57 -4.37 7.75
C GLY A 160 -11.79 -4.33 6.23
N VAL A 161 -11.54 -3.16 5.59
CA VAL A 161 -11.84 -2.92 4.16
C VAL A 161 -10.73 -2.13 3.48
N HIS A 162 -10.69 -2.18 2.15
CA HIS A 162 -9.78 -1.37 1.32
C HIS A 162 -10.33 0.03 1.04
N ALA A 163 -11.65 0.18 1.08
CA ALA A 163 -12.32 1.45 0.87
C ALA A 163 -13.61 1.50 1.69
N ARG A 164 -14.06 2.71 2.00
CA ARG A 164 -15.32 2.95 2.70
C ARG A 164 -15.94 4.26 2.25
N LEU A 165 -17.25 4.26 2.00
CA LEU A 165 -18.03 5.47 1.85
C LEU A 165 -18.33 6.06 3.23
N GLY A 166 -17.85 7.28 3.49
CA GLY A 166 -18.23 8.09 4.65
C GLY A 166 -19.28 9.14 4.29
N HIS A 167 -19.94 9.68 5.31
CA HIS A 167 -20.92 10.77 5.15
C HIS A 167 -20.26 12.15 5.20
N GLY A 168 -18.97 12.21 5.56
CA GLY A 168 -18.20 13.45 5.61
C GLY A 168 -17.88 14.02 4.22
N ARG A 169 -17.41 15.27 4.22
CA ARG A 169 -17.00 15.96 3.00
C ARG A 169 -15.65 15.50 2.43
N TYR A 170 -14.89 14.72 3.19
CA TYR A 170 -13.52 14.34 2.82
C TYR A 170 -13.48 13.07 1.98
N LEU A 171 -12.59 13.06 0.98
CA LEU A 171 -12.19 11.88 0.25
C LEU A 171 -10.66 11.76 0.34
N ILE A 172 -10.19 10.70 0.97
CA ILE A 172 -8.78 10.41 1.19
C ILE A 172 -8.38 9.25 0.28
N ALA A 173 -7.42 9.45 -0.61
CA ALA A 173 -7.08 8.43 -1.60
C ALA A 173 -5.59 8.38 -1.91
N GLU A 174 -5.11 7.19 -2.23
CA GLU A 174 -3.77 7.02 -2.82
C GLU A 174 -3.74 7.59 -4.24
N ALA A 175 -2.67 8.32 -4.54
CA ALA A 175 -2.35 8.87 -5.84
C ALA A 175 -1.21 8.05 -6.45
N ASP A 176 -1.56 7.22 -7.43
CA ASP A 176 -0.65 6.23 -8.01
C ASP A 176 0.18 6.84 -9.13
N GLU A 177 1.49 6.91 -8.91
CA GLU A 177 2.47 7.42 -9.89
C GLU A 177 2.91 6.34 -10.89
N SER A 178 2.68 5.06 -10.60
CA SER A 178 3.26 3.95 -11.35
C SER A 178 2.91 3.94 -12.85
N ASP A 179 1.75 4.50 -13.20
CA ASP A 179 1.26 4.69 -14.57
C ASP A 179 0.94 6.16 -14.91
N ALA A 180 1.45 7.10 -14.11
CA ALA A 180 1.18 8.54 -14.17
C ALA A 180 -0.32 8.91 -14.03
N SER A 181 -1.17 7.97 -13.63
CA SER A 181 -2.62 8.17 -13.56
C SER A 181 -3.05 9.16 -12.47
N PHE A 182 -2.19 9.42 -11.46
CA PHE A 182 -2.43 10.44 -10.44
C PHE A 182 -2.60 11.87 -11.02
N LEU A 183 -2.14 12.13 -12.24
CA LEU A 183 -2.37 13.40 -12.95
C LEU A 183 -3.85 13.71 -13.21
N HIS A 184 -4.72 12.72 -13.19
CA HIS A 184 -6.17 12.95 -13.32
C HIS A 184 -6.78 13.52 -12.05
N LEU A 185 -6.16 13.32 -10.88
CA LEU A 185 -6.68 13.78 -9.59
C LEU A 185 -6.58 15.31 -9.44
N GLN A 186 -7.59 15.90 -8.82
CA GLN A 186 -7.65 17.32 -8.50
C GLN A 186 -7.90 17.51 -7.00
N PRO A 187 -6.92 17.22 -6.16
CA PRO A 187 -7.07 17.29 -4.72
C PRO A 187 -7.03 18.73 -4.21
N MET A 188 -7.54 18.94 -2.99
CA MET A 188 -7.36 20.18 -2.22
C MET A 188 -6.07 20.14 -1.41
N VAL A 189 -5.67 18.93 -0.97
CA VAL A 189 -4.41 18.68 -0.25
C VAL A 189 -3.71 17.51 -0.92
N ALA A 190 -2.41 17.65 -1.17
CA ALA A 190 -1.56 16.58 -1.68
C ALA A 190 -0.40 16.32 -0.71
N ILE A 191 -0.23 15.07 -0.31
CA ILE A 191 0.97 14.61 0.41
C ILE A 191 1.93 14.00 -0.61
N VAL A 192 3.23 14.32 -0.52
CA VAL A 192 4.30 13.62 -1.24
C VAL A 192 5.30 13.09 -0.22
N THR A 193 5.38 11.76 -0.13
CA THR A 193 6.17 11.08 0.90
C THR A 193 7.66 11.01 0.55
N ASN A 194 7.98 10.61 -0.67
CA ASN A 194 9.33 10.50 -1.23
C ASN A 194 9.22 10.32 -2.75
N ILE A 195 10.34 10.52 -3.46
CA ILE A 195 10.41 10.32 -4.92
C ILE A 195 11.70 9.55 -5.25
N GLU A 196 11.53 8.28 -5.62
CA GLU A 196 12.62 7.41 -6.03
C GLU A 196 12.42 6.90 -7.46
N ALA A 197 13.49 6.43 -8.09
CA ALA A 197 13.47 5.91 -9.45
C ALA A 197 12.83 4.50 -9.49
N ASP A 198 11.52 4.43 -9.42
CA ASP A 198 10.72 3.21 -9.65
C ASP A 198 9.78 3.44 -10.85
N HIS A 199 9.30 2.36 -11.45
CA HIS A 199 8.39 2.41 -12.61
C HIS A 199 8.90 3.24 -13.80
N MET A 200 10.23 3.23 -14.01
CA MET A 200 10.90 4.09 -14.98
C MET A 200 10.45 3.88 -16.42
N ASP A 201 9.91 2.70 -16.77
CA ASP A 201 9.32 2.44 -18.10
C ASP A 201 8.18 3.41 -18.43
N THR A 202 7.37 3.80 -17.44
CA THR A 202 6.31 4.81 -17.58
C THR A 202 6.89 6.19 -17.93
N TYR A 203 8.09 6.48 -17.47
CA TYR A 203 8.78 7.77 -17.60
C TYR A 203 9.89 7.75 -18.65
N GLN A 204 9.84 6.79 -19.59
CA GLN A 204 10.81 6.66 -20.69
C GLN A 204 12.26 6.45 -20.23
N GLY A 205 12.46 5.89 -19.04
CA GLY A 205 13.77 5.69 -18.44
C GLY A 205 14.43 6.98 -17.91
N ASP A 206 13.73 8.11 -17.94
CA ASP A 206 14.27 9.42 -17.53
C ASP A 206 13.66 9.85 -16.18
N PHE A 207 14.50 9.98 -15.18
CA PHE A 207 14.11 10.41 -13.83
C PHE A 207 13.59 11.86 -13.78
N GLU A 208 14.07 12.74 -14.67
CA GLU A 208 13.55 14.10 -14.78
C GLU A 208 12.07 14.12 -15.24
N ASN A 209 11.66 13.17 -16.08
CA ASN A 209 10.25 13.03 -16.46
C ASN A 209 9.38 12.64 -15.26
N LEU A 210 9.88 11.76 -14.38
CA LEU A 210 9.17 11.43 -13.14
C LEU A 210 9.04 12.66 -12.23
N LYS A 211 10.15 13.39 -11.98
CA LYS A 211 10.16 14.61 -11.19
C LYS A 211 9.17 15.67 -11.75
N GLN A 212 9.22 15.88 -13.07
CA GLN A 212 8.31 16.83 -13.73
C GLN A 212 6.84 16.38 -13.59
N THR A 213 6.58 15.09 -13.60
CA THR A 213 5.22 14.55 -13.43
C THR A 213 4.70 14.81 -12.02
N PHE A 214 5.53 14.70 -10.97
CA PHE A 214 5.15 15.11 -9.61
C PHE A 214 4.85 16.62 -9.53
N ILE A 215 5.63 17.47 -10.19
CA ILE A 215 5.36 18.91 -10.27
C ILE A 215 4.01 19.16 -10.96
N ASN A 216 3.73 18.48 -12.08
CA ASN A 216 2.45 18.60 -12.78
C ASN A 216 1.26 18.16 -11.92
N PHE A 217 1.43 17.07 -11.14
CA PHE A 217 0.44 16.63 -10.17
C PHE A 217 0.17 17.70 -9.10
N LEU A 218 1.22 18.30 -8.52
CA LEU A 218 1.08 19.34 -7.52
C LEU A 218 0.46 20.63 -8.10
N HIS A 219 0.62 20.88 -9.39
CA HIS A 219 -0.04 21.99 -10.07
C HIS A 219 -1.56 21.77 -10.27
N ASN A 220 -2.07 20.54 -10.10
CA ASN A 220 -3.51 20.28 -10.04
C ASN A 220 -4.17 20.76 -8.74
N LEU A 221 -3.38 21.05 -7.69
CA LEU A 221 -3.88 21.76 -6.52
C LEU A 221 -4.41 23.16 -6.91
N PRO A 222 -5.54 23.59 -6.37
CA PRO A 222 -5.96 24.98 -6.55
C PRO A 222 -4.95 25.93 -5.89
N PHE A 223 -4.98 27.21 -6.24
CA PHE A 223 -4.02 28.19 -5.71
C PHE A 223 -4.06 28.33 -4.18
N TYR A 224 -5.17 27.96 -3.56
CA TYR A 224 -5.38 27.92 -2.09
C TYR A 224 -5.24 26.52 -1.51
N GLY A 225 -4.90 25.54 -2.34
CA GLY A 225 -4.63 24.17 -1.88
C GLY A 225 -3.26 24.05 -1.25
N ARG A 226 -3.00 22.91 -0.59
CA ARG A 226 -1.78 22.68 0.18
C ARG A 226 -1.02 21.46 -0.29
N ALA A 227 0.30 21.61 -0.45
CA ALA A 227 1.25 20.51 -0.62
C ALA A 227 1.93 20.18 0.71
N VAL A 228 1.89 18.94 1.15
CA VAL A 228 2.58 18.44 2.36
C VAL A 228 3.74 17.56 1.92
N MET A 229 4.98 17.96 2.19
CA MET A 229 6.16 17.42 1.50
C MET A 229 7.27 17.03 2.48
N CYS A 230 7.84 15.83 2.30
CA CYS A 230 8.92 15.30 3.13
C CYS A 230 10.27 15.92 2.75
N VAL A 231 10.80 16.81 3.58
CA VAL A 231 12.12 17.46 3.29
C VAL A 231 13.32 16.58 3.59
N ASP A 232 13.13 15.42 4.19
CA ASP A 232 14.20 14.45 4.36
C ASP A 232 14.54 13.73 3.03
N ASP A 233 13.60 13.76 2.08
CA ASP A 233 13.85 13.27 0.73
C ASP A 233 14.60 14.32 -0.10
N PRO A 234 15.78 14.00 -0.64
CA PRO A 234 16.60 14.97 -1.37
C PRO A 234 15.95 15.43 -2.68
N VAL A 235 15.18 14.59 -3.34
CA VAL A 235 14.48 14.93 -4.59
C VAL A 235 13.34 15.90 -4.30
N ILE A 236 12.56 15.65 -3.27
CA ILE A 236 11.50 16.56 -2.82
C ILE A 236 12.12 17.93 -2.48
N ARG A 237 13.22 17.95 -1.74
CA ARG A 237 13.94 19.19 -1.38
C ARG A 237 14.36 19.98 -2.63
N GLU A 238 14.86 19.31 -3.66
CA GLU A 238 15.19 19.92 -4.96
C GLU A 238 13.95 20.54 -5.63
N LEU A 239 12.78 19.88 -5.51
CA LEU A 239 11.56 20.29 -6.20
C LEU A 239 10.78 21.39 -5.49
N LEU A 240 10.99 21.61 -4.18
CA LEU A 240 10.23 22.62 -3.39
C LEU A 240 10.12 23.99 -4.06
N PRO A 241 11.20 24.60 -4.63
CA PRO A 241 11.09 25.92 -5.28
C PRO A 241 10.18 25.93 -6.52
N ARG A 242 9.89 24.75 -7.10
CA ARG A 242 9.11 24.60 -8.34
C ARG A 242 7.62 24.32 -8.07
N VAL A 243 7.24 24.00 -6.81
CA VAL A 243 5.88 23.59 -6.46
C VAL A 243 4.83 24.68 -6.73
N GLY A 244 5.15 25.93 -6.43
CA GLY A 244 4.30 27.09 -6.72
C GLY A 244 2.91 27.03 -6.04
N ARG A 245 2.79 26.32 -4.92
CA ARG A 245 1.61 26.20 -4.07
C ARG A 245 1.99 26.42 -2.62
N GLN A 246 1.01 26.65 -1.76
CA GLN A 246 1.27 26.65 -0.31
C GLN A 246 1.80 25.30 0.10
N THR A 247 2.93 25.30 0.81
CA THR A 247 3.63 24.07 1.19
C THR A 247 3.81 24.03 2.70
N THR A 248 3.57 22.86 3.28
CA THR A 248 3.95 22.50 4.64
C THR A 248 4.96 21.37 4.54
N THR A 249 6.14 21.56 5.12
CA THR A 249 7.19 20.56 5.08
C THR A 249 7.18 19.71 6.34
N TYR A 250 7.60 18.46 6.23
CA TYR A 250 7.78 17.58 7.39
C TYR A 250 9.03 16.72 7.24
N GLY A 251 9.57 16.29 8.37
CA GLY A 251 10.78 15.48 8.40
C GLY A 251 11.45 15.41 9.77
N PHE A 252 12.59 14.73 9.82
CA PHE A 252 13.54 14.81 10.94
C PHE A 252 14.46 16.02 10.82
N SER A 253 14.55 16.60 9.63
CA SER A 253 15.38 17.76 9.34
C SER A 253 14.97 18.97 10.17
N GLU A 254 15.96 19.77 10.63
CA GLU A 254 15.73 20.92 11.51
C GLU A 254 14.89 22.03 10.86
N ASP A 255 14.88 22.11 9.55
CA ASP A 255 14.14 23.08 8.75
C ASP A 255 12.72 22.62 8.34
N ALA A 256 12.25 21.48 8.87
CA ALA A 256 10.88 21.02 8.64
C ALA A 256 9.88 21.80 9.48
N ASP A 257 8.73 22.21 8.90
CA ASP A 257 7.61 22.86 9.59
C ASP A 257 6.95 21.95 10.63
N VAL A 258 6.88 20.65 10.33
CA VAL A 258 6.46 19.58 11.23
C VAL A 258 7.64 18.64 11.44
N ARG A 259 8.35 18.85 12.54
CA ARG A 259 9.63 18.18 12.79
C ARG A 259 9.47 17.03 13.77
N VAL A 260 10.04 15.89 13.42
CA VAL A 260 10.14 14.70 14.28
C VAL A 260 11.42 14.77 15.10
N GLU A 261 11.30 14.72 16.43
CA GLU A 261 12.42 14.65 17.37
C GLU A 261 12.31 13.44 18.30
N ASP A 262 13.43 13.09 18.92
CA ASP A 262 13.54 12.09 19.99
C ASP A 262 12.92 10.73 19.65
N TYR A 263 13.01 10.30 18.37
CA TYR A 263 12.45 9.03 17.95
C TYR A 263 13.12 7.85 18.65
N GLN A 264 12.31 7.04 19.31
CA GLN A 264 12.70 5.77 19.92
C GLN A 264 11.69 4.70 19.51
N GLN A 265 12.17 3.48 19.29
CA GLN A 265 11.30 2.33 19.04
C GLN A 265 11.36 1.36 20.21
N ILE A 266 10.20 0.93 20.70
CA ILE A 266 10.06 -0.07 21.78
C ILE A 266 9.11 -1.16 21.26
N GLY A 267 9.68 -2.30 20.88
CA GLY A 267 8.91 -3.35 20.22
C GLY A 267 8.19 -2.84 18.97
N PRO A 268 6.85 -3.02 18.88
CA PRO A 268 6.07 -2.58 17.72
C PRO A 268 5.75 -1.08 17.69
N GLN A 269 6.10 -0.33 18.75
CA GLN A 269 5.70 1.08 18.89
C GLN A 269 6.86 2.04 18.65
N GLY A 270 6.57 3.11 17.91
CA GLY A 270 7.42 4.29 17.78
C GLY A 270 6.99 5.37 18.79
N HIS A 271 7.94 5.94 19.52
CA HIS A 271 7.74 7.07 20.44
C HIS A 271 8.58 8.24 19.96
N PHE A 272 7.96 9.40 19.80
CA PHE A 272 8.66 10.61 19.31
C PHE A 272 7.89 11.88 19.67
N THR A 273 8.54 13.01 19.50
CA THR A 273 7.95 14.34 19.68
C THR A 273 7.77 14.97 18.29
N LEU A 274 6.61 15.58 18.03
CA LEU A 274 6.37 16.43 16.87
C LEU A 274 6.40 17.89 17.32
N LEU A 275 7.32 18.65 16.73
CA LEU A 275 7.34 20.11 16.85
C LEU A 275 6.60 20.69 15.65
N ARG A 276 5.68 21.63 15.90
CA ARG A 276 4.86 22.32 14.90
C ARG A 276 4.89 23.81 15.19
N GLN A 277 4.91 24.63 14.15
CA GLN A 277 4.91 26.07 14.31
C GLN A 277 3.67 26.52 15.11
N ASP A 278 3.87 27.42 16.08
CA ASP A 278 2.83 28.03 16.92
C ASP A 278 1.95 27.02 17.69
N LYS A 279 2.44 25.79 17.92
CA LYS A 279 1.78 24.75 18.69
C LYS A 279 2.71 24.20 19.78
N GLU A 280 2.11 23.71 20.85
CA GLU A 280 2.85 22.95 21.86
C GLU A 280 3.42 21.65 21.28
N PRO A 281 4.62 21.21 21.75
CA PRO A 281 5.19 19.94 21.34
C PRO A 281 4.23 18.77 21.59
N MET A 282 4.00 17.94 20.57
CA MET A 282 3.11 16.79 20.64
C MET A 282 3.92 15.52 20.86
N ARG A 283 3.74 14.84 22.00
CA ARG A 283 4.35 13.53 22.28
C ARG A 283 3.48 12.44 21.67
N VAL A 284 4.02 11.73 20.70
CA VAL A 284 3.31 10.70 19.93
C VAL A 284 3.76 9.31 20.35
N THR A 285 2.80 8.44 20.64
CA THR A 285 2.97 6.99 20.61
C THR A 285 2.29 6.48 19.36
N LEU A 286 3.07 5.91 18.45
CA LEU A 286 2.58 5.35 17.19
C LEU A 286 2.63 3.83 17.26
N ASN A 287 1.51 3.18 17.09
CA ASN A 287 1.46 1.70 17.05
C ASN A 287 1.84 1.16 15.65
N ALA A 288 3.01 1.57 15.17
CA ALA A 288 3.65 1.06 13.96
C ALA A 288 5.18 1.26 14.08
N PRO A 289 5.99 0.21 13.83
CA PRO A 289 7.44 0.29 13.99
C PRO A 289 8.12 0.99 12.81
N GLY A 290 9.30 1.54 13.04
CA GLY A 290 10.19 2.10 12.02
C GLY A 290 10.12 3.62 11.87
N ARG A 291 11.30 4.23 11.64
CA ARG A 291 11.43 5.69 11.41
C ARG A 291 10.58 6.19 10.25
N HIS A 292 10.45 5.38 9.19
CA HIS A 292 9.60 5.71 8.04
C HIS A 292 8.12 5.87 8.43
N ASN A 293 7.63 5.12 9.42
CA ASN A 293 6.27 5.29 9.92
C ASN A 293 6.11 6.55 10.80
N ALA A 294 7.17 7.00 11.47
CA ALA A 294 7.15 8.31 12.13
C ALA A 294 7.02 9.46 11.10
N LEU A 295 7.69 9.35 9.93
CA LEU A 295 7.50 10.30 8.82
C LEU A 295 6.07 10.23 8.25
N ASN A 296 5.53 9.03 8.03
CA ASN A 296 4.14 8.86 7.57
C ASN A 296 3.14 9.48 8.55
N ALA A 297 3.38 9.32 9.87
CA ALA A 297 2.57 9.95 10.92
C ALA A 297 2.74 11.49 10.92
N ALA A 298 3.96 12.00 10.74
CA ALA A 298 4.20 13.44 10.66
C ALA A 298 3.45 14.07 9.49
N ALA A 299 3.41 13.41 8.33
CA ALA A 299 2.61 13.83 7.18
C ALA A 299 1.11 13.87 7.51
N ALA A 300 0.59 12.82 8.15
CA ALA A 300 -0.82 12.75 8.55
C ALA A 300 -1.18 13.82 9.58
N VAL A 301 -0.29 14.08 10.56
CA VAL A 301 -0.46 15.14 11.57
C VAL A 301 -0.39 16.52 10.92
N ALA A 302 0.50 16.75 9.95
CA ALA A 302 0.57 18.01 9.21
C ALA A 302 -0.77 18.37 8.57
N VAL A 303 -1.37 17.41 7.84
CA VAL A 303 -2.70 17.62 7.22
C VAL A 303 -3.79 17.79 8.28
N ALA A 304 -3.81 16.99 9.33
CA ALA A 304 -4.81 17.07 10.39
C ALA A 304 -4.75 18.42 11.14
N THR A 305 -3.53 18.94 11.38
CA THR A 305 -3.32 20.24 12.01
C THR A 305 -3.86 21.38 11.14
N GLU A 306 -3.63 21.35 9.82
CA GLU A 306 -4.14 22.34 8.88
C GLU A 306 -5.68 22.35 8.82
N GLU A 307 -6.30 21.18 8.93
CA GLU A 307 -7.78 21.05 8.95
C GLU A 307 -8.37 21.35 10.34
N GLY A 308 -7.54 21.69 11.34
CA GLY A 308 -7.99 22.07 12.67
C GLY A 308 -8.50 20.91 13.52
N ILE A 309 -8.04 19.70 13.26
CA ILE A 309 -8.36 18.54 14.11
C ILE A 309 -7.63 18.67 15.45
N ASP A 310 -8.36 18.37 16.53
CA ASP A 310 -7.84 18.46 17.88
C ASP A 310 -6.70 17.46 18.12
N ASP A 311 -5.64 17.90 18.80
CA ASP A 311 -4.45 17.11 19.11
C ASP A 311 -4.79 15.80 19.86
N GLU A 312 -5.78 15.83 20.74
CA GLU A 312 -6.22 14.63 21.47
C GLU A 312 -6.80 13.55 20.54
N ALA A 313 -7.55 13.93 19.50
CA ALA A 313 -8.08 13.00 18.52
C ALA A 313 -6.93 12.41 17.65
N ILE A 314 -5.96 13.26 17.28
CA ILE A 314 -4.76 12.82 16.54
C ILE A 314 -3.99 11.78 17.36
N LEU A 315 -3.71 12.07 18.64
CA LEU A 315 -2.95 11.17 19.51
C LEU A 315 -3.66 9.83 19.71
N ARG A 316 -4.98 9.84 20.01
CA ARG A 316 -5.75 8.60 20.15
C ARG A 316 -5.73 7.74 18.85
N ALA A 317 -5.87 8.39 17.71
CA ALA A 317 -5.85 7.67 16.42
C ALA A 317 -4.51 6.99 16.15
N LEU A 318 -3.38 7.65 16.45
CA LEU A 318 -2.04 7.11 16.22
C LEU A 318 -1.68 6.01 17.23
N GLU A 319 -2.06 6.16 18.49
CA GLU A 319 -1.84 5.16 19.54
C GLU A 319 -2.66 3.89 19.29
N SER A 320 -3.91 4.03 18.81
CA SER A 320 -4.79 2.91 18.48
C SER A 320 -4.62 2.38 17.05
N PHE A 321 -3.69 2.92 16.28
CA PHE A 321 -3.49 2.54 14.88
C PHE A 321 -3.16 1.05 14.74
N GLN A 322 -3.97 0.32 13.97
CA GLN A 322 -3.82 -1.13 13.80
C GLN A 322 -2.96 -1.52 12.58
N GLY A 323 -2.48 -0.53 11.83
CA GLY A 323 -1.72 -0.76 10.61
C GLY A 323 -2.58 -1.11 9.40
N THR A 324 -1.90 -1.43 8.34
CA THR A 324 -2.48 -1.94 7.09
C THR A 324 -2.03 -3.37 6.86
N GLY A 325 -2.85 -4.17 6.21
CA GLY A 325 -2.49 -5.55 5.88
C GLY A 325 -1.20 -5.60 5.08
N ARG A 326 -0.32 -6.53 5.43
CA ARG A 326 0.97 -6.72 4.81
C ARG A 326 1.92 -5.50 4.90
N ARG A 327 1.87 -4.70 5.97
CA ARG A 327 2.83 -3.63 6.29
C ARG A 327 3.31 -3.83 7.71
N PHE A 328 4.43 -4.53 7.87
CA PHE A 328 4.93 -5.06 9.14
C PHE A 328 3.82 -5.78 9.92
N ASP A 329 3.10 -6.66 9.23
CA ASP A 329 1.88 -7.31 9.71
C ASP A 329 2.25 -8.49 10.63
N PHE A 330 2.05 -8.32 11.94
CA PHE A 330 2.29 -9.38 12.92
C PHE A 330 1.21 -10.46 12.82
N LEU A 331 1.60 -11.66 12.37
CA LEU A 331 0.72 -12.81 12.17
C LEU A 331 0.64 -13.74 13.38
N GLY A 332 1.58 -13.63 14.31
CA GLY A 332 1.61 -14.41 15.54
C GLY A 332 3.01 -14.70 16.07
N GLU A 333 3.05 -15.23 17.28
CA GLU A 333 4.24 -15.81 17.88
C GLU A 333 3.95 -17.27 18.20
N PHE A 334 4.77 -18.17 17.67
CA PHE A 334 4.51 -19.60 17.68
C PHE A 334 5.60 -20.33 18.47
N PRO A 335 5.22 -21.27 19.37
CA PRO A 335 6.18 -22.13 20.02
C PRO A 335 6.82 -23.07 19.00
N LEU A 336 8.13 -23.23 19.11
CA LEU A 336 8.91 -24.15 18.29
C LEU A 336 9.10 -25.48 19.01
N GLU A 337 9.18 -26.59 18.27
CA GLU A 337 9.60 -27.87 18.83
C GLU A 337 11.01 -27.73 19.39
N PRO A 338 11.32 -28.41 20.52
CA PRO A 338 12.61 -28.27 21.15
C PRO A 338 13.76 -28.70 20.22
N VAL A 339 14.60 -27.76 19.82
CA VAL A 339 15.84 -28.04 19.10
C VAL A 339 16.96 -28.14 20.15
N ASN A 340 17.64 -29.25 20.19
CA ASN A 340 18.69 -29.53 21.21
C ASN A 340 18.22 -29.37 22.67
N GLY A 341 16.94 -29.68 22.96
CA GLY A 341 16.37 -29.59 24.30
C GLY A 341 16.01 -28.19 24.78
N LYS A 342 16.09 -27.16 23.90
CA LYS A 342 15.63 -25.79 24.18
C LYS A 342 14.29 -25.55 23.51
N SER A 343 13.28 -25.24 24.30
CA SER A 343 12.01 -24.68 23.82
C SER A 343 12.21 -23.22 23.54
N GLY A 344 11.60 -22.71 22.47
CA GLY A 344 11.66 -21.30 22.09
C GLY A 344 10.43 -20.89 21.33
N THR A 345 10.41 -19.63 20.88
CA THR A 345 9.34 -19.07 20.05
C THR A 345 9.90 -18.41 18.80
N ALA A 346 9.08 -18.30 17.76
CA ALA A 346 9.35 -17.48 16.60
C ALA A 346 8.17 -16.54 16.33
N MET A 347 8.48 -15.27 16.18
CA MET A 347 7.54 -14.27 15.69
C MET A 347 7.45 -14.34 14.16
N LEU A 348 6.24 -14.23 13.61
CA LEU A 348 6.03 -14.20 12.17
C LEU A 348 5.42 -12.85 11.76
N VAL A 349 6.08 -12.21 10.80
CA VAL A 349 5.70 -10.90 10.25
C VAL A 349 5.61 -10.98 8.74
N ASP A 350 4.49 -10.49 8.14
CA ASP A 350 4.32 -10.34 6.68
C ASP A 350 4.50 -8.86 6.29
N ASP A 351 5.32 -8.62 5.26
CA ASP A 351 5.52 -7.28 4.72
C ASP A 351 5.48 -7.29 3.19
N TYR A 352 4.83 -6.28 2.62
CA TYR A 352 4.66 -6.14 1.18
C TYR A 352 5.87 -5.55 0.48
N GLY A 353 6.80 -4.95 1.22
CA GLY A 353 7.97 -4.27 0.70
C GLY A 353 8.74 -5.13 -0.31
N HIS A 354 9.03 -4.54 -1.45
CA HIS A 354 9.63 -5.23 -2.59
C HIS A 354 10.66 -4.38 -3.36
N HIS A 355 10.87 -3.14 -2.91
CA HIS A 355 11.98 -2.29 -3.33
C HIS A 355 13.11 -2.35 -2.28
N PRO A 356 14.40 -2.25 -2.65
CA PRO A 356 15.51 -2.30 -1.68
C PRO A 356 15.35 -1.31 -0.52
N THR A 357 14.88 -0.10 -0.78
CA THR A 357 14.60 0.94 0.25
C THR A 357 13.54 0.47 1.25
N GLU A 358 12.44 -0.17 0.79
CA GLU A 358 11.41 -0.73 1.67
C GLU A 358 11.96 -1.90 2.50
N VAL A 359 12.74 -2.78 1.86
CA VAL A 359 13.40 -3.92 2.52
C VAL A 359 14.33 -3.44 3.62
N ASP A 360 15.18 -2.45 3.35
CA ASP A 360 16.09 -1.82 4.32
C ASP A 360 15.32 -1.21 5.51
N ALA A 361 14.26 -0.47 5.23
CA ALA A 361 13.42 0.15 6.25
C ALA A 361 12.77 -0.90 7.18
N THR A 362 12.28 -2.01 6.61
CA THR A 362 11.64 -3.10 7.37
C THR A 362 12.66 -3.86 8.21
N ILE A 363 13.85 -4.17 7.65
CA ILE A 363 14.96 -4.80 8.40
C ILE A 363 15.38 -3.91 9.58
N LYS A 364 15.57 -2.62 9.36
CA LYS A 364 15.92 -1.65 10.41
C LYS A 364 14.86 -1.58 11.50
N ALA A 365 13.57 -1.59 11.13
CA ALA A 365 12.47 -1.62 12.08
C ALA A 365 12.47 -2.92 12.91
N ALA A 366 12.69 -4.08 12.28
CA ALA A 366 12.80 -5.35 12.97
C ALA A 366 13.99 -5.36 13.98
N ARG A 367 15.16 -4.90 13.54
CA ARG A 367 16.34 -4.81 14.41
C ARG A 367 16.18 -3.85 15.58
N ALA A 368 15.53 -2.69 15.34
CA ALA A 368 15.32 -1.69 16.39
C ALA A 368 14.30 -2.16 17.44
N GLY A 369 13.23 -2.82 17.02
CA GLY A 369 12.17 -3.27 17.91
C GLY A 369 12.50 -4.56 18.67
N TRP A 370 13.31 -5.43 18.08
CA TRP A 370 13.65 -6.75 18.63
C TRP A 370 15.14 -7.06 18.45
N PRO A 371 16.02 -6.30 19.12
CA PRO A 371 17.47 -6.39 18.90
C PRO A 371 18.07 -7.75 19.28
N ASP A 372 17.44 -8.48 20.20
CA ASP A 372 17.93 -9.78 20.69
C ASP A 372 17.41 -10.98 19.89
N LYS A 373 16.48 -10.76 18.95
CA LYS A 373 15.95 -11.84 18.11
C LYS A 373 16.84 -12.09 16.90
N ASN A 374 17.02 -13.36 16.55
CA ASN A 374 17.61 -13.78 15.29
C ASN A 374 16.66 -13.43 14.14
N LEU A 375 17.12 -12.64 13.17
CA LEU A 375 16.31 -12.18 12.05
C LEU A 375 16.43 -13.16 10.88
N VAL A 376 15.38 -13.95 10.69
CA VAL A 376 15.25 -14.88 9.57
C VAL A 376 14.36 -14.25 8.51
N MET A 377 14.86 -14.07 7.30
CA MET A 377 14.10 -13.47 6.21
C MET A 377 13.72 -14.51 5.16
N LEU A 378 12.46 -14.58 4.82
CA LEU A 378 11.94 -15.23 3.62
C LEU A 378 11.58 -14.16 2.60
N PHE A 379 12.36 -14.06 1.53
CA PHE A 379 12.21 -12.99 0.53
C PHE A 379 11.82 -13.54 -0.84
N GLN A 380 10.90 -12.85 -1.52
CA GLN A 380 10.52 -13.12 -2.90
C GLN A 380 10.77 -11.88 -3.76
N PRO A 381 11.80 -11.88 -4.63
CA PRO A 381 11.96 -10.80 -5.60
C PRO A 381 10.72 -10.69 -6.50
N HIS A 382 10.36 -9.48 -6.89
CA HIS A 382 9.16 -9.20 -7.67
C HIS A 382 9.53 -8.46 -8.96
N ARG A 383 9.21 -9.05 -10.11
CA ARG A 383 9.58 -8.67 -11.48
C ARG A 383 11.05 -8.89 -11.81
N PHE A 384 11.30 -9.41 -13.00
CA PHE A 384 12.67 -9.59 -13.50
C PHE A 384 13.34 -8.28 -13.84
N THR A 385 12.61 -7.30 -14.37
CA THR A 385 13.12 -5.96 -14.67
C THR A 385 13.64 -5.28 -13.42
N ARG A 386 12.84 -5.22 -12.34
CA ARG A 386 13.27 -4.63 -11.06
C ARG A 386 14.46 -5.37 -10.46
N THR A 387 14.47 -6.70 -10.50
CA THR A 387 15.59 -7.51 -10.00
C THR A 387 16.88 -7.21 -10.78
N ARG A 388 16.80 -6.99 -12.10
CA ARG A 388 17.95 -6.57 -12.92
C ARG A 388 18.43 -5.17 -12.57
N ASP A 389 17.51 -4.20 -12.53
CA ASP A 389 17.84 -2.78 -12.43
C ASP A 389 18.37 -2.39 -11.04
N LEU A 390 17.90 -3.09 -9.98
CA LEU A 390 18.29 -2.87 -8.58
C LEU A 390 19.09 -4.05 -8.01
N TYR A 391 19.79 -4.79 -8.87
CA TYR A 391 20.46 -6.05 -8.52
C TYR A 391 21.47 -5.89 -7.38
N ASP A 392 22.33 -4.89 -7.48
CA ASP A 392 23.38 -4.63 -6.48
C ASP A 392 22.78 -4.12 -5.17
N ASP A 393 21.71 -3.33 -5.22
CA ASP A 393 21.02 -2.83 -4.04
C ASP A 393 20.35 -3.98 -3.28
N PHE A 394 19.68 -4.91 -3.99
CA PHE A 394 19.17 -6.14 -3.38
C PHE A 394 20.28 -6.97 -2.76
N ALA A 395 21.38 -7.18 -3.50
CA ALA A 395 22.49 -7.96 -2.98
C ALA A 395 23.14 -7.32 -1.76
N ASN A 396 23.04 -6.01 -1.58
CA ASN A 396 23.53 -5.29 -0.39
C ASN A 396 22.54 -5.41 0.78
N VAL A 397 21.27 -5.06 0.55
CA VAL A 397 20.29 -4.97 1.63
C VAL A 397 19.99 -6.34 2.24
N LEU A 398 19.90 -7.38 1.42
CA LEU A 398 19.60 -8.74 1.87
C LEU A 398 20.72 -9.38 2.71
N THR A 399 21.92 -8.80 2.76
CA THR A 399 23.00 -9.24 3.65
C THR A 399 22.88 -8.73 5.09
N GLN A 400 21.86 -7.95 5.41
CA GLN A 400 21.67 -7.35 6.75
C GLN A 400 20.90 -8.27 7.72
N VAL A 401 20.42 -9.42 7.25
CA VAL A 401 19.71 -10.42 8.06
C VAL A 401 20.66 -11.53 8.54
N ASP A 402 20.25 -12.30 9.54
CA ASP A 402 21.09 -13.40 10.05
C ASP A 402 20.95 -14.66 9.18
N THR A 403 19.74 -14.92 8.69
CA THR A 403 19.45 -16.02 7.79
C THR A 403 18.53 -15.55 6.67
N LEU A 404 18.86 -15.89 5.42
CA LEU A 404 18.07 -15.55 4.23
C LEU A 404 17.61 -16.80 3.51
N LEU A 405 16.30 -16.99 3.42
CA LEU A 405 15.65 -17.90 2.48
C LEU A 405 15.10 -17.09 1.30
N MET A 406 15.34 -17.53 0.09
CA MET A 406 14.93 -16.81 -1.12
C MET A 406 14.07 -17.69 -2.02
N LEU A 407 12.87 -17.24 -2.33
CA LEU A 407 12.00 -17.84 -3.34
C LEU A 407 12.40 -17.42 -4.75
N GLU A 408 11.91 -18.13 -5.77
CA GLU A 408 12.08 -17.71 -7.16
C GLU A 408 11.37 -16.37 -7.41
N VAL A 409 11.86 -15.61 -8.40
CA VAL A 409 11.29 -14.30 -8.78
C VAL A 409 9.82 -14.46 -9.15
N TYR A 410 8.96 -13.65 -8.56
CA TYR A 410 7.56 -13.55 -8.99
C TYR A 410 7.48 -12.71 -10.27
N PRO A 411 7.08 -13.29 -11.41
CA PRO A 411 7.25 -12.64 -12.71
C PRO A 411 6.30 -11.46 -12.95
N ALA A 412 5.13 -11.44 -12.33
CA ALA A 412 4.09 -10.41 -12.55
C ALA A 412 3.79 -10.15 -14.04
N GLY A 413 3.78 -11.21 -14.86
CA GLY A 413 3.53 -11.13 -16.30
C GLY A 413 4.77 -10.89 -17.18
N GLU A 414 5.94 -10.68 -16.57
CA GLU A 414 7.20 -10.50 -17.35
C GLU A 414 7.81 -11.83 -17.77
N ALA A 415 8.53 -11.81 -18.91
CA ALA A 415 9.38 -12.92 -19.32
C ALA A 415 10.68 -12.96 -18.48
N PRO A 416 11.24 -14.15 -18.23
CA PRO A 416 12.51 -14.27 -17.54
C PRO A 416 13.66 -13.52 -18.22
N ILE A 417 14.48 -12.81 -17.42
CA ILE A 417 15.66 -12.10 -17.88
C ILE A 417 16.90 -12.87 -17.39
N PRO A 418 17.81 -13.31 -18.27
CA PRO A 418 19.02 -14.01 -17.87
C PRO A 418 19.87 -13.20 -16.87
N GLY A 419 20.24 -13.84 -15.74
CA GLY A 419 21.01 -13.20 -14.68
C GLY A 419 20.21 -12.37 -13.69
N ALA A 420 18.93 -12.08 -13.93
CA ALA A 420 18.02 -11.39 -13.02
C ALA A 420 17.13 -12.38 -12.26
N ASP A 421 17.66 -13.54 -11.90
CA ASP A 421 16.96 -14.60 -11.19
C ASP A 421 17.48 -14.75 -9.75
N SER A 422 16.67 -15.41 -8.91
CA SER A 422 16.98 -15.61 -7.49
C SER A 422 18.24 -16.43 -7.26
N ARG A 423 18.55 -17.39 -8.15
CA ARG A 423 19.76 -18.20 -8.08
C ARG A 423 21.02 -17.37 -8.31
N SER A 424 20.97 -16.48 -9.29
CA SER A 424 22.07 -15.54 -9.58
C SER A 424 22.27 -14.57 -8.41
N LEU A 425 21.20 -14.05 -7.84
CA LEU A 425 21.24 -13.16 -6.68
C LEU A 425 21.82 -13.88 -5.44
N CYS A 426 21.39 -15.11 -5.14
CA CYS A 426 21.97 -15.94 -4.07
C CYS A 426 23.47 -16.15 -4.29
N ARG A 427 23.91 -16.41 -5.52
CA ARG A 427 25.34 -16.58 -5.83
C ARG A 427 26.13 -15.32 -5.54
N THR A 428 25.62 -14.16 -5.91
CA THR A 428 26.26 -12.86 -5.66
C THR A 428 26.33 -12.55 -4.17
N ILE A 429 25.24 -12.77 -3.42
CA ILE A 429 25.19 -12.58 -1.97
C ILE A 429 26.20 -13.49 -1.27
N ARG A 430 26.25 -14.76 -1.64
CA ARG A 430 27.24 -15.72 -1.12
C ARG A 430 28.67 -15.28 -1.42
N GLY A 431 28.91 -14.78 -2.64
CA GLY A 431 30.23 -14.26 -3.04
C GLY A 431 30.69 -13.04 -2.22
N ARG A 432 29.77 -12.29 -1.61
CA ARG A 432 30.08 -11.16 -0.70
C ARG A 432 30.50 -11.65 0.71
N GLY A 433 30.30 -12.93 1.02
CA GLY A 433 30.85 -13.61 2.21
C GLY A 433 30.22 -13.21 3.55
N LYS A 434 29.09 -12.46 3.57
CA LYS A 434 28.44 -12.06 4.82
C LYS A 434 27.43 -13.11 5.32
N ILE A 435 26.65 -13.66 4.41
CA ILE A 435 25.65 -14.71 4.68
C ILE A 435 25.65 -15.75 3.56
N ASP A 436 25.15 -16.95 3.85
CA ASP A 436 24.91 -18.01 2.86
C ASP A 436 23.40 -18.18 2.60
N PRO A 437 22.86 -17.58 1.53
CA PRO A 437 21.42 -17.64 1.28
C PRO A 437 20.97 -19.03 0.83
N ILE A 438 19.80 -19.42 1.29
CA ILE A 438 19.13 -20.68 0.99
C ILE A 438 18.10 -20.44 -0.11
N LEU A 439 18.29 -20.98 -1.31
CA LEU A 439 17.30 -20.92 -2.37
C LEU A 439 16.18 -21.94 -2.08
N VAL A 440 14.94 -21.49 -2.11
CA VAL A 440 13.74 -22.32 -1.96
C VAL A 440 13.01 -22.35 -3.32
N PRO A 441 13.27 -23.38 -4.15
CA PRO A 441 12.72 -23.42 -5.52
C PRO A 441 11.23 -23.74 -5.56
N ASP A 442 10.73 -24.44 -4.52
CA ASP A 442 9.33 -24.83 -4.40
C ASP A 442 8.71 -24.18 -3.16
N PRO A 443 7.70 -23.29 -3.33
CA PRO A 443 7.01 -22.67 -2.22
C PRO A 443 6.38 -23.64 -1.21
N ALA A 444 5.99 -24.85 -1.63
CA ALA A 444 5.44 -25.89 -0.75
C ALA A 444 6.45 -26.38 0.28
N ARG A 445 7.76 -26.26 0.00
CA ARG A 445 8.84 -26.69 0.88
C ARG A 445 9.32 -25.64 1.87
N VAL A 446 8.70 -24.46 1.91
CA VAL A 446 9.13 -23.35 2.78
C VAL A 446 9.16 -23.79 4.23
N ALA A 447 8.10 -24.41 4.75
CA ALA A 447 8.04 -24.82 6.16
C ALA A 447 9.14 -25.87 6.51
N GLU A 448 9.39 -26.83 5.60
CA GLU A 448 10.45 -27.85 5.75
C GLU A 448 11.84 -27.22 5.79
N MET A 449 12.10 -26.22 4.92
CA MET A 449 13.40 -25.58 4.81
C MET A 449 13.62 -24.49 5.88
N LEU A 450 12.54 -23.94 6.42
CA LEU A 450 12.57 -22.94 7.49
C LEU A 450 12.87 -23.58 8.85
N ALA A 451 12.25 -24.73 9.17
CA ALA A 451 12.35 -25.36 10.48
C ALA A 451 13.80 -25.59 10.98
N PRO A 452 14.77 -26.10 10.17
CA PRO A 452 16.13 -26.37 10.64
C PRO A 452 16.97 -25.11 10.89
N VAL A 453 16.56 -23.93 10.42
CA VAL A 453 17.32 -22.68 10.60
C VAL A 453 16.83 -21.85 11.78
N LEU A 454 15.70 -22.22 12.40
CA LEU A 454 15.16 -21.53 13.57
C LEU A 454 15.94 -21.89 14.83
N THR A 455 16.20 -20.88 15.66
CA THR A 455 17.04 -20.99 16.86
C THR A 455 16.25 -21.01 18.17
N GLY A 456 14.98 -20.67 18.13
CA GLY A 456 14.10 -20.56 19.31
C GLY A 456 13.96 -19.15 19.88
N ASN A 457 14.60 -18.16 19.29
CA ASN A 457 14.39 -16.73 19.57
C ASN A 457 14.43 -15.95 18.27
N ASP A 458 13.48 -16.25 17.38
CA ASP A 458 13.52 -15.76 16.00
C ASP A 458 12.45 -14.74 15.73
N LEU A 459 12.76 -13.81 14.82
CA LEU A 459 11.79 -13.01 14.10
C LEU A 459 11.87 -13.42 12.62
N ILE A 460 10.78 -14.02 12.13
CA ILE A 460 10.65 -14.42 10.73
C ILE A 460 9.98 -13.31 9.98
N LEU A 461 10.71 -12.64 9.09
CA LEU A 461 10.22 -11.61 8.21
C LEU A 461 9.96 -12.19 6.82
N VAL A 462 8.68 -12.32 6.46
CA VAL A 462 8.24 -12.77 5.14
C VAL A 462 7.96 -11.54 4.29
N GLN A 463 8.76 -11.29 3.23
CA GLN A 463 8.70 -10.02 2.51
C GLN A 463 8.69 -10.16 1.00
N GLY A 464 7.77 -9.40 0.34
CA GLY A 464 7.62 -9.31 -1.11
C GLY A 464 6.19 -9.02 -1.59
N ALA A 465 6.04 -8.51 -2.81
CA ALA A 465 4.74 -8.11 -3.38
C ALA A 465 3.96 -9.25 -4.06
N GLY A 466 4.60 -10.39 -4.32
CA GLY A 466 3.99 -11.52 -5.00
C GLY A 466 3.06 -12.38 -4.13
N ASN A 467 3.02 -13.67 -4.45
CA ASN A 467 2.19 -14.63 -3.73
C ASN A 467 2.75 -15.02 -2.34
N ILE A 468 3.89 -14.50 -1.96
CA ILE A 468 4.57 -14.79 -0.69
C ILE A 468 3.71 -14.47 0.54
N GLY A 469 2.81 -13.47 0.47
CA GLY A 469 1.86 -13.19 1.54
C GLY A 469 0.84 -14.31 1.79
N LYS A 470 0.56 -15.17 0.80
CA LYS A 470 -0.24 -16.39 1.01
C LYS A 470 0.58 -17.42 1.79
N ILE A 471 1.87 -17.53 1.48
CA ILE A 471 2.81 -18.40 2.19
C ILE A 471 2.92 -17.98 3.65
N ALA A 472 3.04 -16.68 3.93
CA ALA A 472 3.06 -16.16 5.31
C ALA A 472 1.83 -16.60 6.11
N ARG A 473 0.64 -16.47 5.54
CA ARG A 473 -0.61 -16.91 6.19
C ARG A 473 -0.66 -18.42 6.39
N SER A 474 -0.29 -19.20 5.37
CA SER A 474 -0.20 -20.66 5.49
C SER A 474 0.78 -21.08 6.61
N LEU A 475 1.95 -20.42 6.72
CA LEU A 475 2.89 -20.66 7.81
C LEU A 475 2.27 -20.35 9.18
N ALA A 476 1.45 -19.31 9.30
CA ALA A 476 0.74 -18.99 10.54
C ALA A 476 -0.33 -20.05 10.87
N GLU A 477 -1.11 -20.51 9.89
CA GLU A 477 -2.15 -21.54 10.03
C GLU A 477 -1.56 -22.86 10.53
N ILE A 478 -0.44 -23.31 9.95
CA ILE A 478 0.27 -24.52 10.38
C ILE A 478 1.18 -24.29 11.61
N LYS A 479 1.17 -23.07 12.19
CA LYS A 479 1.99 -22.68 13.35
C LYS A 479 3.49 -22.99 13.16
N LEU A 480 4.00 -22.74 11.95
CA LEU A 480 5.38 -23.02 11.53
C LEU A 480 5.79 -24.51 11.55
N LYS A 481 4.86 -25.43 11.68
CA LYS A 481 5.16 -26.87 11.70
C LYS A 481 5.19 -27.41 10.26
N PRO A 482 6.26 -28.12 9.84
CA PRO A 482 6.25 -28.83 8.57
C PRO A 482 5.14 -29.90 8.59
N GLN A 483 4.32 -29.96 7.52
CA GLN A 483 3.37 -31.06 7.37
C GLN A 483 4.16 -32.34 7.07
N THR A 484 3.87 -33.39 7.82
CA THR A 484 4.40 -34.72 7.51
C THR A 484 3.54 -35.35 6.41
N PRO A 485 4.12 -36.13 5.47
CA PRO A 485 3.39 -36.74 4.36
C PRO A 485 2.23 -37.66 4.75
N GLU A 486 2.05 -37.97 6.03
CA GLU A 486 0.98 -38.84 6.55
C GLU A 486 -0.32 -38.07 6.84
N GLU A 487 -0.33 -36.72 6.89
CA GLU A 487 -1.52 -35.92 7.19
C GLU A 487 -2.34 -35.55 5.94
N GLU A 488 -1.79 -35.70 4.72
CA GLU A 488 -2.52 -35.46 3.46
C GLU A 488 -3.55 -36.54 3.06
N GLN A 489 -3.70 -37.63 3.84
CA GLN A 489 -4.60 -38.73 3.50
C GLN A 489 -5.94 -38.72 4.27
N HIS A 490 -6.24 -37.70 5.06
CA HIS A 490 -7.43 -37.69 5.94
C HIS A 490 -8.28 -36.40 5.91
N ASP A 491 -8.23 -35.57 4.83
CA ASP A 491 -9.23 -34.52 4.61
C ASP A 491 -9.95 -34.66 3.27
#